data_0ebf00bb719d8fba9001afbec5510325
#
_entry.id   0ebf00bb719d8fba9001afbec5510325
#
_cell.length_a   1.000
_cell.length_b   1.000
_cell.length_c   1.000
_cell.angle_alpha   90.00
_cell.angle_beta   90.00
_cell.angle_gamma   90.00
#
_symmetry.space_group_name_H-M   'P 1'
#
loop_
_entity.id
_entity.type
_entity.pdbx_description
1 polymer ?
#
loop_
_entity_poly.entity_id
_entity_poly.type
_entity_poly.pdbx_seq_one_letter_code
_entity_poly.pdbx_strand_id
1 'polypeptide(L)'
;MLAEKFSEDGSRQNNGYLGFIRGGRTVYPFEKAAFSLQAGEVSDIVETQFGYHIIKVHSRRPNPGEFLFSHIMILVPRGASDEVKAQKESEIRAIYEELKSGADFATMAKERSEDKASAVRGGELPWVSSGQFVKEFEDAAFALKNKGDITEPVLSPYGWHIIKLMDRRDIKPFEQMRSEITRMMARDERGSMARNAMVAKLKNDYGFSLEESQRAMLMKLAGDLGKVDSSYIAAIHNDQSVLFSFENRSYTVADFASFLSKGRDMTVNAPDYVSTMIGYMADMEILDFEKAHLEDKYPDFRNLMNEYRDGMLLFEISNREVWEKASKDTEGLQKFFKKNRKKYKWDKPHYKGFLIQC
;
A
#
# COMPACT_ATOMS: atom_id res chain seq x y z
N MET A 1 -28.75 -17.01 5.62
CA MET A 1 -27.72 -17.06 6.72
C MET A 1 -27.67 -15.70 7.42
N LEU A 2 -27.01 -15.57 8.61
CA LEU A 2 -26.96 -14.28 9.33
C LEU A 2 -26.26 -13.18 8.51
N ALA A 3 -25.16 -13.50 7.82
CA ALA A 3 -24.43 -12.53 6.98
C ALA A 3 -25.32 -11.97 5.85
N GLU A 4 -26.07 -12.80 5.16
CA GLU A 4 -27.02 -12.38 4.13
C GLU A 4 -28.09 -11.42 4.67
N LYS A 5 -28.51 -11.63 5.91
CA LYS A 5 -29.61 -10.88 6.53
C LYS A 5 -29.13 -9.55 7.14
N PHE A 6 -27.97 -9.54 7.78
CA PHE A 6 -27.55 -8.44 8.65
C PHE A 6 -26.25 -7.73 8.21
N SER A 7 -25.44 -8.32 7.31
CA SER A 7 -24.21 -7.66 6.88
C SER A 7 -24.49 -6.47 5.97
N GLU A 8 -23.73 -5.41 6.12
CA GLU A 8 -23.69 -4.24 5.23
C GLU A 8 -22.53 -4.29 4.22
N ASP A 9 -21.63 -5.26 4.38
CA ASP A 9 -20.48 -5.48 3.49
C ASP A 9 -20.91 -6.05 2.14
N GLY A 10 -20.13 -5.73 1.09
CA GLY A 10 -20.39 -6.24 -0.27
C GLY A 10 -20.41 -7.75 -0.41
N SER A 11 -19.76 -8.49 0.50
CA SER A 11 -19.80 -9.95 0.56
C SER A 11 -21.17 -10.52 0.99
N ARG A 12 -22.08 -9.66 1.48
CA ARG A 12 -23.46 -10.03 1.85
C ARG A 12 -24.13 -10.86 0.76
N GLN A 13 -23.97 -10.46 -0.52
CA GLN A 13 -24.56 -11.15 -1.66
C GLN A 13 -24.05 -12.59 -1.85
N ASN A 14 -22.91 -12.90 -1.24
CA ASN A 14 -22.29 -14.22 -1.21
C ASN A 14 -22.27 -14.82 0.21
N ASN A 15 -23.32 -14.54 1.01
CA ASN A 15 -23.47 -15.02 2.39
C ASN A 15 -22.28 -14.68 3.31
N GLY A 16 -21.54 -13.60 3.03
CA GLY A 16 -20.34 -13.18 3.76
C GLY A 16 -19.09 -13.98 3.40
N TYR A 17 -19.11 -14.80 2.35
CA TYR A 17 -17.97 -15.61 1.95
C TYR A 17 -16.94 -14.78 1.21
N LEU A 18 -15.69 -14.76 1.74
CA LEU A 18 -14.56 -13.98 1.21
C LEU A 18 -13.57 -14.82 0.40
N GLY A 19 -13.75 -16.14 0.34
CA GLY A 19 -12.75 -17.04 -0.24
C GLY A 19 -11.53 -17.23 0.67
N PHE A 20 -10.43 -17.72 0.11
CA PHE A 20 -9.16 -17.80 0.82
C PHE A 20 -8.46 -16.45 0.85
N ILE A 21 -8.29 -15.89 2.03
CA ILE A 21 -7.52 -14.67 2.24
C ILE A 21 -6.04 -15.00 2.52
N ARG A 22 -5.15 -14.10 2.14
CA ARG A 22 -3.71 -14.15 2.43
C ARG A 22 -3.26 -12.87 3.11
N GLY A 23 -2.10 -12.90 3.76
CA GLY A 23 -1.54 -11.72 4.42
C GLY A 23 -1.45 -10.50 3.49
N GLY A 24 -1.76 -9.32 4.03
CA GLY A 24 -1.74 -8.04 3.32
C GLY A 24 -2.91 -7.79 2.37
N ARG A 25 -3.99 -8.58 2.43
CA ARG A 25 -5.19 -8.41 1.58
C ARG A 25 -6.36 -7.77 2.29
N THR A 26 -6.38 -7.84 3.61
CA THR A 26 -7.38 -7.19 4.47
C THR A 26 -6.69 -6.25 5.44
N VAL A 27 -7.46 -5.36 6.09
CA VAL A 27 -6.90 -4.48 7.14
C VAL A 27 -6.38 -5.31 8.31
N TYR A 28 -5.32 -4.81 8.95
CA TYR A 28 -4.56 -5.60 9.92
C TYR A 28 -5.37 -6.17 11.09
N PRO A 29 -6.33 -5.46 11.73
CA PRO A 29 -7.14 -6.05 12.80
C PRO A 29 -7.98 -7.24 12.33
N PHE A 30 -8.57 -7.15 11.12
CA PHE A 30 -9.31 -8.25 10.51
C PHE A 30 -8.38 -9.43 10.20
N GLU A 31 -7.23 -9.15 9.57
CA GLU A 31 -6.22 -10.15 9.24
C GLU A 31 -5.73 -10.88 10.50
N LYS A 32 -5.35 -10.12 11.53
CA LYS A 32 -4.89 -10.65 12.80
C LYS A 32 -5.91 -11.60 13.43
N ALA A 33 -7.18 -11.19 13.49
CA ALA A 33 -8.26 -12.01 14.02
C ALA A 33 -8.48 -13.28 13.19
N ALA A 34 -8.59 -13.16 11.86
CA ALA A 34 -8.80 -14.29 10.97
C ALA A 34 -7.66 -15.33 11.04
N PHE A 35 -6.41 -14.89 11.13
CA PHE A 35 -5.24 -15.79 11.21
C PHE A 35 -5.02 -16.39 12.60
N SER A 36 -5.58 -15.82 13.67
CA SER A 36 -5.52 -16.40 15.01
C SER A 36 -6.50 -17.56 15.23
N LEU A 37 -7.59 -17.63 14.44
CA LEU A 37 -8.65 -18.63 14.56
C LEU A 37 -8.27 -19.95 13.88
N GLN A 38 -8.79 -21.07 14.43
CA GLN A 38 -8.75 -22.36 13.78
C GLN A 38 -9.94 -22.54 12.83
N ALA A 39 -9.88 -23.56 11.96
CA ALA A 39 -11.01 -23.89 11.10
C ALA A 39 -12.25 -24.27 11.94
N GLY A 40 -13.38 -23.65 11.64
CA GLY A 40 -14.65 -23.81 12.35
C GLY A 40 -14.93 -22.73 13.40
N GLU A 41 -13.89 -22.04 13.89
CA GLU A 41 -14.02 -21.01 14.93
C GLU A 41 -14.61 -19.69 14.41
N VAL A 42 -15.18 -18.94 15.34
CA VAL A 42 -15.75 -17.60 15.13
C VAL A 42 -15.03 -16.63 16.05
N SER A 43 -14.70 -15.45 15.54
CA SER A 43 -14.05 -14.39 16.32
C SER A 43 -15.02 -13.75 17.33
N ASP A 44 -14.44 -13.07 18.32
CA ASP A 44 -15.10 -11.96 18.99
C ASP A 44 -15.35 -10.82 18.00
N ILE A 45 -15.99 -9.74 18.49
CA ILE A 45 -16.19 -8.53 17.69
C ILE A 45 -14.84 -7.89 17.37
N VAL A 46 -14.55 -7.73 16.07
CA VAL A 46 -13.34 -7.11 15.56
C VAL A 46 -13.65 -5.72 15.03
N GLU A 47 -13.07 -4.71 15.64
CA GLU A 47 -13.21 -3.33 15.19
C GLU A 47 -12.15 -3.01 14.13
N THR A 48 -12.57 -2.33 13.06
CA THR A 48 -11.70 -1.80 12.00
C THR A 48 -12.19 -0.42 11.57
N GLN A 49 -11.43 0.29 10.77
CA GLN A 49 -11.86 1.56 10.16
C GLN A 49 -13.13 1.46 9.29
N PHE A 50 -13.59 0.26 8.95
CA PHE A 50 -14.80 0.00 8.16
C PHE A 50 -16.01 -0.40 9.00
N GLY A 51 -15.82 -0.56 10.31
CA GLY A 51 -16.88 -0.96 11.25
C GLY A 51 -16.54 -2.23 12.03
N TYR A 52 -17.56 -2.88 12.56
CA TYR A 52 -17.45 -4.06 13.41
C TYR A 52 -17.67 -5.33 12.61
N HIS A 53 -16.82 -6.32 12.81
CA HIS A 53 -16.83 -7.59 12.08
C HIS A 53 -16.93 -8.78 13.04
N ILE A 54 -17.66 -9.81 12.60
CA ILE A 54 -17.62 -11.16 13.18
C ILE A 54 -17.11 -12.09 12.08
N ILE A 55 -16.01 -12.77 12.34
CA ILE A 55 -15.27 -13.54 11.34
C ILE A 55 -15.39 -15.03 11.67
N LYS A 56 -15.81 -15.85 10.69
CA LYS A 56 -15.76 -17.30 10.80
C LYS A 56 -14.75 -17.87 9.83
N VAL A 57 -13.79 -18.63 10.33
CA VAL A 57 -12.81 -19.36 9.51
C VAL A 57 -13.38 -20.73 9.16
N HIS A 58 -13.64 -20.98 7.87
CA HIS A 58 -14.17 -22.26 7.41
C HIS A 58 -13.10 -23.32 7.21
N SER A 59 -11.96 -22.93 6.68
CA SER A 59 -10.81 -23.84 6.42
C SER A 59 -9.50 -23.06 6.37
N ARG A 60 -8.40 -23.80 6.53
CA ARG A 60 -7.03 -23.28 6.40
C ARG A 60 -6.25 -24.21 5.49
N ARG A 61 -5.43 -23.64 4.63
CA ARG A 61 -4.50 -24.41 3.78
C ARG A 61 -3.18 -23.63 3.63
N PRO A 62 -2.07 -24.31 3.34
CA PRO A 62 -0.86 -23.63 2.89
C PRO A 62 -1.16 -22.78 1.65
N ASN A 63 -0.44 -21.68 1.50
CA ASN A 63 -0.53 -20.91 0.26
C ASN A 63 0.11 -21.73 -0.87
N PRO A 64 -0.63 -22.05 -1.95
CA PRO A 64 -0.12 -22.91 -3.01
C PRO A 64 0.87 -22.22 -3.96
N GLY A 65 1.20 -20.94 -3.72
CA GLY A 65 2.03 -20.14 -4.60
C GLY A 65 1.23 -19.34 -5.63
N GLU A 66 1.87 -19.10 -6.77
CA GLU A 66 1.26 -18.37 -7.89
C GLU A 66 1.15 -19.30 -9.11
N PHE A 67 0.07 -19.12 -9.85
CA PHE A 67 -0.26 -19.95 -11.00
C PHE A 67 -0.49 -19.08 -12.23
N LEU A 68 -0.12 -19.62 -13.38
CA LEU A 68 -0.45 -19.06 -14.68
C LEU A 68 -1.49 -19.98 -15.31
N PHE A 69 -2.67 -19.45 -15.59
CA PHE A 69 -3.76 -20.17 -16.23
C PHE A 69 -4.09 -19.58 -17.59
N SER A 70 -4.61 -20.41 -18.48
CA SER A 70 -5.45 -19.99 -19.60
C SER A 70 -6.86 -20.49 -19.38
N HIS A 71 -7.88 -19.75 -19.82
CA HIS A 71 -9.25 -20.22 -19.76
C HIS A 71 -10.04 -19.96 -21.05
N ILE A 72 -11.07 -20.76 -21.23
CA ILE A 72 -12.14 -20.55 -22.22
C ILE A 72 -13.41 -20.32 -21.41
N MET A 73 -14.15 -19.26 -21.70
CA MET A 73 -15.38 -18.92 -21.01
C MET A 73 -16.55 -18.80 -21.98
N ILE A 74 -17.67 -19.40 -21.61
CA ILE A 74 -18.98 -19.22 -22.26
C ILE A 74 -19.89 -18.54 -21.25
N LEU A 75 -20.31 -17.31 -21.56
CA LEU A 75 -21.14 -16.48 -20.67
C LEU A 75 -22.51 -17.08 -20.44
N VAL A 76 -22.96 -17.04 -19.19
CA VAL A 76 -24.34 -17.33 -18.81
C VAL A 76 -24.94 -16.04 -18.23
N PRO A 77 -25.93 -15.42 -18.90
CA PRO A 77 -26.54 -14.19 -18.41
C PRO A 77 -27.18 -14.40 -17.01
N ARG A 78 -27.09 -13.38 -16.16
CA ARG A 78 -27.78 -13.44 -14.85
C ARG A 78 -29.30 -13.58 -15.06
N GLY A 79 -29.89 -14.53 -14.36
CA GLY A 79 -31.31 -14.81 -14.50
C GLY A 79 -31.71 -15.59 -15.78
N ALA A 80 -30.72 -16.15 -16.49
CA ALA A 80 -30.99 -17.01 -17.64
C ALA A 80 -31.94 -18.18 -17.30
N SER A 81 -32.80 -18.52 -18.23
CA SER A 81 -33.70 -19.70 -18.10
C SER A 81 -32.87 -21.00 -18.08
N ASP A 82 -33.48 -22.07 -17.61
CA ASP A 82 -32.78 -23.35 -17.52
C ASP A 82 -32.44 -23.91 -18.91
N GLU A 83 -33.25 -23.60 -19.94
CA GLU A 83 -32.96 -23.95 -21.34
C GLU A 83 -31.69 -23.24 -21.84
N VAL A 84 -31.53 -21.94 -21.55
CA VAL A 84 -30.31 -21.17 -21.92
C VAL A 84 -29.11 -21.73 -21.19
N LYS A 85 -29.21 -22.03 -19.90
CA LYS A 85 -28.12 -22.65 -19.14
C LYS A 85 -27.70 -23.98 -19.72
N ALA A 86 -28.65 -24.85 -20.06
CA ALA A 86 -28.41 -26.17 -20.66
C ALA A 86 -27.76 -26.03 -22.06
N GLN A 87 -28.18 -25.05 -22.87
CA GLN A 87 -27.57 -24.77 -24.16
C GLN A 87 -26.11 -24.34 -23.99
N LYS A 88 -25.82 -23.41 -23.07
CA LYS A 88 -24.45 -22.93 -22.79
C LYS A 88 -23.57 -24.03 -22.19
N GLU A 89 -24.14 -24.94 -21.39
CA GLU A 89 -23.43 -26.13 -20.93
C GLU A 89 -23.07 -27.06 -22.08
N SER A 90 -24.01 -27.31 -22.99
CA SER A 90 -23.74 -28.15 -24.18
C SER A 90 -22.62 -27.54 -25.05
N GLU A 91 -22.61 -26.21 -25.22
CA GLU A 91 -21.59 -25.50 -25.99
C GLU A 91 -20.19 -25.66 -25.36
N ILE A 92 -20.04 -25.44 -24.05
CA ILE A 92 -18.74 -25.60 -23.39
C ILE A 92 -18.28 -27.06 -23.35
N ARG A 93 -19.21 -28.03 -23.20
CA ARG A 93 -18.87 -29.45 -23.24
C ARG A 93 -18.38 -29.89 -24.62
N ALA A 94 -18.95 -29.37 -25.71
CA ALA A 94 -18.45 -29.62 -27.07
C ALA A 94 -17.00 -29.13 -27.24
N ILE A 95 -16.70 -27.91 -26.73
CA ILE A 95 -15.34 -27.38 -26.72
C ILE A 95 -14.41 -28.27 -25.89
N TYR A 96 -14.86 -28.77 -24.75
CA TYR A 96 -14.08 -29.66 -23.90
C TYR A 96 -13.74 -30.99 -24.61
N GLU A 97 -14.67 -31.61 -25.31
CA GLU A 97 -14.42 -32.84 -26.05
C GLU A 97 -13.44 -32.61 -27.24
N GLU A 98 -13.53 -31.46 -27.93
CA GLU A 98 -12.57 -31.08 -28.94
C GLU A 98 -11.15 -30.94 -28.35
N LEU A 99 -11.02 -30.30 -27.19
CA LEU A 99 -9.73 -30.17 -26.50
C LEU A 99 -9.17 -31.53 -26.05
N LYS A 100 -10.02 -32.42 -25.55
CA LYS A 100 -9.59 -33.82 -25.23
C LYS A 100 -9.15 -34.59 -26.45
N SER A 101 -9.71 -34.28 -27.62
CA SER A 101 -9.32 -34.89 -28.90
C SER A 101 -8.05 -34.29 -29.49
N GLY A 102 -7.43 -33.33 -28.80
CA GLY A 102 -6.12 -32.75 -29.18
C GLY A 102 -6.19 -31.38 -29.88
N ALA A 103 -7.34 -30.72 -29.87
CA ALA A 103 -7.43 -29.34 -30.38
C ALA A 103 -6.52 -28.39 -29.56
N ASP A 104 -5.94 -27.41 -30.28
CA ASP A 104 -5.07 -26.43 -29.59
C ASP A 104 -5.88 -25.47 -28.74
N PHE A 105 -5.54 -25.42 -27.42
CA PHE A 105 -6.28 -24.62 -26.43
C PHE A 105 -6.27 -23.13 -26.77
N ALA A 106 -5.13 -22.59 -27.21
CA ALA A 106 -5.00 -21.16 -27.49
C ALA A 106 -5.83 -20.76 -28.71
N THR A 107 -5.88 -21.61 -29.72
CA THR A 107 -6.73 -21.42 -30.92
C THR A 107 -8.21 -21.46 -30.54
N MET A 108 -8.63 -22.49 -29.80
CA MET A 108 -10.01 -22.60 -29.32
C MET A 108 -10.42 -21.41 -28.44
N ALA A 109 -9.53 -20.93 -27.58
CA ALA A 109 -9.79 -19.74 -26.76
C ALA A 109 -10.00 -18.48 -27.61
N LYS A 110 -9.17 -18.27 -28.65
CA LYS A 110 -9.32 -17.11 -29.55
C LYS A 110 -10.62 -17.14 -30.34
N GLU A 111 -11.03 -18.32 -30.79
CA GLU A 111 -12.20 -18.47 -31.67
C GLU A 111 -13.51 -18.52 -30.87
N ARG A 112 -13.54 -19.23 -29.77
CA ARG A 112 -14.76 -19.64 -29.07
C ARG A 112 -14.97 -18.96 -27.70
N SER A 113 -13.92 -18.42 -27.06
CA SER A 113 -14.09 -17.79 -25.76
C SER A 113 -14.83 -16.47 -25.84
N GLU A 114 -15.83 -16.30 -24.95
CA GLU A 114 -16.59 -15.07 -24.81
C GLU A 114 -15.91 -14.08 -23.83
N ASP A 115 -14.86 -14.48 -23.08
CA ASP A 115 -13.96 -13.52 -22.40
C ASP A 115 -12.99 -12.92 -23.41
N LYS A 116 -13.40 -11.84 -24.05
CA LYS A 116 -12.61 -11.18 -25.12
C LYS A 116 -11.28 -10.60 -24.60
N ALA A 117 -11.19 -10.31 -23.31
CA ALA A 117 -9.98 -9.74 -22.73
C ALA A 117 -8.81 -10.73 -22.70
N SER A 118 -9.06 -12.01 -22.43
CA SER A 118 -8.07 -13.07 -22.44
C SER A 118 -8.01 -13.83 -23.79
N ALA A 119 -9.13 -13.95 -24.50
CA ALA A 119 -9.22 -14.69 -25.76
C ALA A 119 -8.17 -14.28 -26.78
N VAL A 120 -7.91 -12.97 -26.94
CA VAL A 120 -6.88 -12.45 -27.86
C VAL A 120 -5.47 -12.96 -27.56
N ARG A 121 -5.20 -13.37 -26.30
CA ARG A 121 -3.95 -13.98 -25.85
C ARG A 121 -4.05 -15.50 -25.70
N GLY A 122 -5.00 -16.14 -26.39
CA GLY A 122 -5.21 -17.59 -26.26
C GLY A 122 -5.78 -18.02 -24.90
N GLY A 123 -6.57 -17.14 -24.26
CA GLY A 123 -7.17 -17.35 -22.96
C GLY A 123 -6.23 -17.09 -21.77
N GLU A 124 -4.99 -16.65 -22.00
CA GLU A 124 -4.00 -16.46 -20.92
C GLU A 124 -4.38 -15.36 -19.97
N LEU A 125 -4.34 -15.70 -18.67
CA LEU A 125 -4.57 -14.80 -17.54
C LEU A 125 -3.22 -14.34 -16.96
N PRO A 126 -3.19 -13.21 -16.23
CA PRO A 126 -2.01 -12.86 -15.44
C PRO A 126 -1.66 -13.95 -14.40
N TRP A 127 -0.44 -13.91 -13.86
CA TRP A 127 -0.09 -14.72 -12.68
C TRP A 127 -1.05 -14.43 -11.53
N VAL A 128 -1.62 -15.47 -10.96
CA VAL A 128 -2.66 -15.39 -9.95
C VAL A 128 -2.31 -16.17 -8.69
N SER A 129 -2.80 -15.68 -7.56
CA SER A 129 -2.73 -16.32 -6.26
C SER A 129 -4.14 -16.52 -5.71
N SER A 130 -4.27 -17.27 -4.62
CA SER A 130 -5.55 -17.47 -3.92
C SER A 130 -6.24 -16.13 -3.57
N GLY A 131 -7.56 -16.08 -3.69
CA GLY A 131 -8.42 -14.94 -3.37
C GLY A 131 -8.57 -13.92 -4.50
N GLN A 132 -8.25 -14.26 -5.75
CA GLN A 132 -8.38 -13.36 -6.90
C GLN A 132 -9.56 -13.70 -7.81
N PHE A 133 -10.06 -14.91 -7.74
CA PHE A 133 -11.21 -15.37 -8.52
C PHE A 133 -12.36 -15.86 -7.63
N VAL A 134 -13.52 -16.09 -8.23
CA VAL A 134 -14.65 -16.70 -7.53
C VAL A 134 -14.32 -18.15 -7.15
N LYS A 135 -15.00 -18.60 -6.09
CA LYS A 135 -14.72 -19.89 -5.44
C LYS A 135 -14.69 -21.06 -6.41
N GLU A 136 -15.70 -21.16 -7.27
CA GLU A 136 -15.86 -22.26 -8.22
C GLU A 136 -14.69 -22.35 -9.19
N PHE A 137 -14.24 -21.19 -9.69
CA PHE A 137 -13.05 -21.12 -10.55
C PHE A 137 -11.78 -21.49 -9.80
N GLU A 138 -11.59 -20.94 -8.60
CA GLU A 138 -10.38 -21.23 -7.80
C GLU A 138 -10.29 -22.69 -7.39
N ASP A 139 -11.37 -23.27 -6.90
CA ASP A 139 -11.37 -24.66 -6.45
C ASP A 139 -11.01 -25.62 -7.59
N ALA A 140 -11.51 -25.38 -8.79
CA ALA A 140 -11.17 -26.20 -9.95
C ALA A 140 -9.75 -25.94 -10.48
N ALA A 141 -9.37 -24.66 -10.60
CA ALA A 141 -8.06 -24.26 -11.13
C ALA A 141 -6.89 -24.74 -10.25
N PHE A 142 -7.00 -24.55 -8.93
CA PHE A 142 -5.94 -24.97 -7.99
C PHE A 142 -5.91 -26.48 -7.71
N ALA A 143 -6.90 -27.25 -8.17
CA ALA A 143 -6.88 -28.71 -8.13
C ALA A 143 -5.99 -29.33 -9.24
N LEU A 144 -5.70 -28.58 -10.31
CA LEU A 144 -4.82 -29.01 -11.38
C LEU A 144 -3.39 -29.21 -10.87
N LYS A 145 -2.74 -30.29 -11.26
CA LYS A 145 -1.44 -30.71 -10.72
C LYS A 145 -0.29 -30.48 -11.68
N ASN A 146 -0.51 -30.78 -12.96
CA ASN A 146 0.55 -30.80 -13.95
C ASN A 146 0.34 -29.71 -14.99
N LYS A 147 1.42 -29.13 -15.46
CA LYS A 147 1.38 -28.21 -16.60
C LYS A 147 0.74 -28.88 -17.82
N GLY A 148 -0.26 -28.22 -18.37
CA GLY A 148 -1.04 -28.75 -19.48
C GLY A 148 -2.37 -29.39 -19.08
N ASP A 149 -2.57 -29.75 -17.79
CA ASP A 149 -3.86 -30.27 -17.31
C ASP A 149 -4.97 -29.25 -17.57
N ILE A 150 -6.17 -29.74 -17.92
CA ILE A 150 -7.39 -28.95 -18.10
C ILE A 150 -8.46 -29.41 -17.12
N THR A 151 -9.32 -28.47 -16.67
CA THR A 151 -10.51 -28.81 -15.88
C THR A 151 -11.60 -29.39 -16.79
N GLU A 152 -12.52 -30.15 -16.19
CA GLU A 152 -13.87 -30.25 -16.76
C GLU A 152 -14.54 -28.87 -16.79
N PRO A 153 -15.65 -28.71 -17.56
CA PRO A 153 -16.43 -27.49 -17.53
C PRO A 153 -16.91 -27.13 -16.11
N VAL A 154 -16.58 -25.92 -15.66
CA VAL A 154 -16.90 -25.41 -14.32
C VAL A 154 -17.84 -24.23 -14.42
N LEU A 155 -18.99 -24.30 -13.75
CA LEU A 155 -19.95 -23.19 -13.69
C LEU A 155 -19.57 -22.21 -12.59
N SER A 156 -19.51 -20.94 -12.93
CA SER A 156 -19.34 -19.81 -12.02
C SER A 156 -20.50 -18.81 -12.15
N PRO A 157 -20.60 -17.77 -11.30
CA PRO A 157 -21.58 -16.69 -11.49
C PRO A 157 -21.44 -15.92 -12.81
N TYR A 158 -20.35 -16.08 -13.55
CA TYR A 158 -20.10 -15.45 -14.85
C TYR A 158 -20.42 -16.33 -16.04
N GLY A 159 -20.47 -17.64 -15.84
CA GLY A 159 -20.70 -18.62 -16.91
C GLY A 159 -19.85 -19.87 -16.75
N TRP A 160 -19.76 -20.65 -17.81
CA TRP A 160 -19.00 -21.89 -17.88
C TRP A 160 -17.54 -21.62 -18.26
N HIS A 161 -16.60 -22.32 -17.60
CA HIS A 161 -15.16 -22.19 -17.82
C HIS A 161 -14.53 -23.57 -18.08
N ILE A 162 -13.55 -23.61 -18.97
CA ILE A 162 -12.52 -24.66 -19.03
C ILE A 162 -11.21 -23.96 -18.71
N ILE A 163 -10.44 -24.46 -17.73
CA ILE A 163 -9.22 -23.83 -17.23
C ILE A 163 -8.05 -24.77 -17.52
N LYS A 164 -6.97 -24.22 -18.06
CA LYS A 164 -5.72 -24.94 -18.33
C LYS A 164 -4.61 -24.41 -17.44
N LEU A 165 -3.88 -25.29 -16.77
CA LEU A 165 -2.66 -24.92 -16.05
C LEU A 165 -1.51 -24.73 -17.03
N MET A 166 -1.03 -23.50 -17.14
CA MET A 166 0.10 -23.16 -17.99
C MET A 166 1.43 -23.27 -17.27
N ASP A 167 1.48 -22.76 -16.04
CA ASP A 167 2.67 -22.83 -15.19
C ASP A 167 2.32 -22.58 -13.72
N ARG A 168 3.24 -22.92 -12.81
CA ARG A 168 3.14 -22.57 -11.40
C ARG A 168 4.50 -22.24 -10.83
N ARG A 169 4.53 -21.41 -9.79
CA ARG A 169 5.74 -21.07 -9.06
C ARG A 169 5.45 -21.01 -7.56
N ASP A 170 6.40 -21.45 -6.78
CA ASP A 170 6.32 -21.40 -5.33
C ASP A 170 6.40 -19.96 -4.83
N ILE A 171 6.02 -19.76 -3.55
CA ILE A 171 6.21 -18.48 -2.88
C ILE A 171 7.71 -18.17 -2.88
N LYS A 172 8.05 -16.94 -3.27
CA LYS A 172 9.43 -16.46 -3.23
C LYS A 172 9.99 -16.51 -1.80
N PRO A 173 11.27 -16.79 -1.62
CA PRO A 173 11.92 -16.67 -0.33
C PRO A 173 11.74 -15.28 0.29
N PHE A 174 11.71 -15.22 1.62
CA PHE A 174 11.48 -13.97 2.37
C PHE A 174 12.39 -12.82 1.90
N GLU A 175 13.67 -13.09 1.67
CA GLU A 175 14.63 -12.06 1.24
C GLU A 175 14.24 -11.39 -0.09
N GLN A 176 13.64 -12.13 -1.01
CA GLN A 176 13.14 -11.57 -2.27
C GLN A 176 11.81 -10.83 -2.11
N MET A 177 11.04 -11.14 -1.06
CA MET A 177 9.76 -10.51 -0.74
C MET A 177 9.91 -9.36 0.27
N ARG A 178 11.05 -9.23 0.94
CA ARG A 178 11.27 -8.26 2.03
C ARG A 178 10.82 -6.85 1.65
N SER A 179 11.24 -6.36 0.50
CA SER A 179 10.91 -5.00 0.04
C SER A 179 9.41 -4.82 -0.23
N GLU A 180 8.74 -5.85 -0.74
CA GLU A 180 7.29 -5.82 -0.99
C GLU A 180 6.52 -5.85 0.33
N ILE A 181 6.89 -6.75 1.23
CA ILE A 181 6.29 -6.86 2.57
C ILE A 181 6.48 -5.55 3.35
N THR A 182 7.69 -4.97 3.34
CA THR A 182 7.97 -3.69 4.01
C THR A 182 7.06 -2.57 3.46
N ARG A 183 6.87 -2.51 2.13
CA ARG A 183 5.97 -1.52 1.53
C ARG A 183 4.50 -1.75 1.89
N MET A 184 4.05 -3.00 1.97
CA MET A 184 2.69 -3.33 2.42
C MET A 184 2.48 -2.90 3.88
N MET A 185 3.40 -3.28 4.76
CA MET A 185 3.34 -2.91 6.18
C MET A 185 3.41 -1.40 6.42
N ALA A 186 4.17 -0.67 5.60
CA ALA A 186 4.24 0.79 5.70
C ALA A 186 2.95 1.51 5.28
N ARG A 187 2.06 0.84 4.55
CA ARG A 187 0.78 1.39 4.07
C ARG A 187 -0.41 1.02 4.94
N ASP A 188 -0.26 0.10 5.86
CA ASP A 188 -1.30 -0.31 6.79
C ASP A 188 -1.03 0.22 8.21
N GLU A 189 -1.89 -0.11 9.16
CA GLU A 189 -1.78 0.31 10.55
C GLU A 189 -0.44 -0.05 11.19
N ARG A 190 0.22 -1.14 10.75
CA ARG A 190 1.54 -1.56 11.26
C ARG A 190 2.61 -0.52 10.99
N GLY A 191 2.54 0.19 9.87
CA GLY A 191 3.46 1.28 9.54
C GLY A 191 3.41 2.45 10.51
N SER A 192 2.27 2.70 11.12
CA SER A 192 2.07 3.78 12.09
C SER A 192 2.15 3.34 13.56
N MET A 193 2.07 2.03 13.85
CA MET A 193 2.01 1.52 15.24
C MET A 193 3.17 2.01 16.11
N ALA A 194 4.40 1.90 15.61
CA ALA A 194 5.59 2.34 16.38
C ALA A 194 5.57 3.84 16.63
N ARG A 195 5.20 4.64 15.60
CA ARG A 195 5.03 6.10 15.74
C ARG A 195 3.93 6.44 16.74
N ASN A 196 2.77 5.80 16.63
CA ASN A 196 1.63 6.05 17.51
C ASN A 196 1.95 5.67 18.97
N ALA A 197 2.63 4.54 19.19
CA ALA A 197 3.10 4.15 20.52
C ALA A 197 4.12 5.15 21.10
N MET A 198 5.05 5.63 20.27
CA MET A 198 6.00 6.66 20.66
C MET A 198 5.29 7.97 21.03
N VAL A 199 4.37 8.44 20.19
CA VAL A 199 3.60 9.67 20.46
C VAL A 199 2.76 9.54 21.73
N ALA A 200 2.10 8.40 21.94
CA ALA A 200 1.34 8.15 23.16
C ALA A 200 2.24 8.19 24.42
N LYS A 201 3.45 7.60 24.32
CA LYS A 201 4.45 7.68 25.38
C LYS A 201 4.87 9.12 25.64
N LEU A 202 5.22 9.87 24.60
CA LEU A 202 5.64 11.28 24.73
C LEU A 202 4.52 12.16 25.31
N LYS A 203 3.26 11.95 24.91
CA LYS A 203 2.10 12.64 25.49
C LYS A 203 2.03 12.41 27.00
N ASN A 204 2.23 11.17 27.43
CA ASN A 204 2.27 10.86 28.87
C ASN A 204 3.48 11.48 29.56
N ASP A 205 4.68 11.34 28.99
CA ASP A 205 5.92 11.82 29.58
C ASP A 205 5.95 13.35 29.73
N TYR A 206 5.30 14.09 28.82
CA TYR A 206 5.23 15.54 28.79
C TYR A 206 3.95 16.14 29.42
N GLY A 207 3.10 15.31 30.02
CA GLY A 207 1.88 15.78 30.65
C GLY A 207 0.91 16.45 29.68
N PHE A 208 0.71 15.88 28.49
CA PHE A 208 -0.22 16.42 27.50
C PHE A 208 -1.64 16.54 28.06
N SER A 209 -2.24 17.71 27.88
CA SER A 209 -3.63 17.99 28.20
C SER A 209 -4.35 18.63 27.03
N LEU A 210 -5.54 18.11 26.71
CA LEU A 210 -6.44 18.65 25.69
C LEU A 210 -7.66 19.27 26.39
N GLU A 211 -8.02 20.50 26.01
CA GLU A 211 -9.21 21.17 26.47
C GLU A 211 -10.45 20.67 25.70
N GLU A 212 -11.12 19.66 26.26
CA GLU A 212 -12.26 19.01 25.62
C GLU A 212 -13.43 19.97 25.33
N SER A 213 -13.60 21.03 26.14
CA SER A 213 -14.60 22.07 25.90
C SER A 213 -14.32 22.84 24.58
N GLN A 214 -13.06 23.14 24.32
CA GLN A 214 -12.63 23.85 23.11
C GLN A 214 -12.75 22.92 21.89
N ARG A 215 -12.31 21.67 22.04
CA ARG A 215 -12.50 20.65 21.00
C ARG A 215 -13.96 20.47 20.62
N ALA A 216 -14.85 20.34 21.59
CA ALA A 216 -16.30 20.21 21.35
C ALA A 216 -16.89 21.44 20.64
N MET A 217 -16.48 22.65 21.05
CA MET A 217 -16.90 23.89 20.43
C MET A 217 -16.46 23.95 18.96
N LEU A 218 -15.21 23.62 18.65
CA LEU A 218 -14.65 23.60 17.30
C LEU A 218 -15.35 22.57 16.40
N MET A 219 -15.62 21.37 16.91
CA MET A 219 -16.37 20.35 16.20
C MET A 219 -17.81 20.77 15.91
N LYS A 220 -18.48 21.39 16.88
CA LYS A 220 -19.83 21.92 16.71
C LYS A 220 -19.87 22.99 15.63
N LEU A 221 -18.98 23.97 15.67
CA LEU A 221 -18.88 25.03 14.67
C LEU A 221 -18.66 24.44 13.27
N ALA A 222 -17.82 23.41 13.14
CA ALA A 222 -17.62 22.72 11.86
C ALA A 222 -18.89 22.00 11.38
N GLY A 223 -19.66 21.43 12.29
CA GLY A 223 -20.98 20.82 11.99
C GLY A 223 -22.01 21.86 11.55
N ASP A 224 -22.08 22.98 12.25
CA ASP A 224 -23.02 24.07 11.94
C ASP A 224 -22.72 24.72 10.56
N LEU A 225 -21.45 24.86 10.19
CA LEU A 225 -21.00 25.37 8.89
C LEU A 225 -21.04 24.29 7.77
N GLY A 226 -21.02 23.01 8.15
CA GLY A 226 -20.97 21.87 7.22
C GLY A 226 -19.66 21.72 6.43
N LYS A 227 -18.63 22.52 6.75
CA LYS A 227 -17.34 22.59 6.03
C LYS A 227 -16.24 23.19 6.90
N VAL A 228 -15.00 22.87 6.53
CA VAL A 228 -13.79 23.51 7.10
C VAL A 228 -13.05 24.19 5.94
N ASP A 229 -13.27 25.48 5.81
CA ASP A 229 -12.71 26.34 4.76
C ASP A 229 -12.25 27.70 5.34
N SER A 230 -11.99 28.66 4.48
CA SER A 230 -11.59 30.02 4.90
C SER A 230 -12.60 30.67 5.82
N SER A 231 -13.91 30.39 5.72
CA SER A 231 -14.94 30.95 6.61
C SER A 231 -14.87 30.36 8.02
N TYR A 232 -14.63 29.04 8.13
CA TYR A 232 -14.37 28.39 9.41
C TYR A 232 -13.10 28.95 10.05
N ILE A 233 -12.00 29.05 9.30
CA ILE A 233 -10.72 29.59 9.79
C ILE A 233 -10.91 31.04 10.26
N ALA A 234 -11.61 31.88 9.50
CA ALA A 234 -11.88 33.26 9.89
C ALA A 234 -12.70 33.40 11.18
N ALA A 235 -13.57 32.44 11.48
CA ALA A 235 -14.36 32.44 12.70
C ALA A 235 -13.53 32.16 13.96
N ILE A 236 -12.39 31.45 13.84
CA ILE A 236 -11.58 31.00 14.99
C ILE A 236 -10.19 31.62 15.06
N HIS A 237 -9.73 32.39 14.06
CA HIS A 237 -8.33 32.85 13.95
C HIS A 237 -7.87 33.82 15.05
N ASN A 238 -8.79 34.46 15.74
CA ASN A 238 -8.49 35.40 16.83
C ASN A 238 -8.71 34.80 18.23
N ASP A 239 -9.16 33.57 18.34
CA ASP A 239 -9.47 32.94 19.60
C ASP A 239 -8.18 32.46 20.31
N GLN A 240 -7.84 33.14 21.43
CA GLN A 240 -6.64 32.88 22.24
C GLN A 240 -6.88 31.83 23.34
N SER A 241 -8.04 31.18 23.34
CA SER A 241 -8.30 30.08 24.29
C SER A 241 -7.34 28.93 24.06
N VAL A 242 -6.81 28.38 25.13
CA VAL A 242 -5.90 27.22 25.05
C VAL A 242 -6.68 26.01 24.52
N LEU A 243 -6.15 25.36 23.49
CA LEU A 243 -6.72 24.15 22.91
C LEU A 243 -6.05 22.90 23.50
N PHE A 244 -4.73 22.91 23.56
CA PHE A 244 -3.96 21.85 24.23
C PHE A 244 -2.63 22.41 24.79
N SER A 245 -2.05 21.68 25.72
CA SER A 245 -0.77 22.03 26.32
C SER A 245 0.05 20.78 26.64
N PHE A 246 1.37 20.95 26.74
CA PHE A 246 2.30 19.96 27.26
C PHE A 246 3.59 20.66 27.72
N GLU A 247 4.21 20.15 28.77
CA GLU A 247 5.36 20.81 29.40
C GLU A 247 5.02 22.28 29.74
N ASN A 248 5.82 23.20 29.26
CA ASN A 248 5.64 24.66 29.43
C ASN A 248 5.09 25.33 28.14
N ARG A 249 4.52 24.58 27.21
CA ARG A 249 3.94 25.08 25.95
C ARG A 249 2.44 24.98 25.98
N SER A 250 1.78 26.01 25.46
CA SER A 250 0.35 26.03 25.21
C SER A 250 0.07 26.44 23.78
N TYR A 251 -0.90 25.78 23.19
CA TYR A 251 -1.34 26.02 21.81
C TYR A 251 -2.79 26.46 21.86
N THR A 252 -3.07 27.55 21.16
CA THR A 252 -4.39 28.19 21.17
C THR A 252 -5.26 27.74 19.99
N VAL A 253 -6.52 28.08 20.04
CA VAL A 253 -7.45 27.92 18.92
C VAL A 253 -6.97 28.73 17.70
N ALA A 254 -6.36 29.91 17.90
CA ALA A 254 -5.77 30.71 16.82
C ALA A 254 -4.55 29.99 16.17
N ASP A 255 -3.74 29.26 16.96
CA ASP A 255 -2.65 28.44 16.41
C ASP A 255 -3.21 27.32 15.53
N PHE A 256 -4.30 26.69 15.97
CA PHE A 256 -5.00 25.69 15.18
C PHE A 256 -5.59 26.27 13.88
N ALA A 257 -6.15 27.48 13.92
CA ALA A 257 -6.57 28.17 12.69
C ALA A 257 -5.41 28.37 11.71
N SER A 258 -4.24 28.80 12.23
CA SER A 258 -3.02 28.96 11.46
C SER A 258 -2.50 27.66 10.88
N PHE A 259 -2.65 26.56 11.63
CA PHE A 259 -2.31 25.21 11.17
C PHE A 259 -3.24 24.78 10.02
N LEU A 260 -4.56 24.95 10.15
CA LEU A 260 -5.53 24.60 9.12
C LEU A 260 -5.35 25.41 7.84
N SER A 261 -4.92 26.67 7.94
CA SER A 261 -4.73 27.55 6.77
C SER A 261 -3.74 27.03 5.73
N LYS A 262 -2.86 26.10 6.13
CA LYS A 262 -1.89 25.41 5.26
C LYS A 262 -2.47 24.17 4.57
N GLY A 263 -3.68 23.76 4.95
CA GLY A 263 -4.37 22.59 4.44
C GLY A 263 -5.27 22.87 3.24
N ARG A 264 -6.12 21.89 2.91
CA ARG A 264 -7.16 21.99 1.89
C ARG A 264 -8.54 22.10 2.54
N ASP A 265 -9.45 22.76 1.85
CA ASP A 265 -10.85 22.84 2.27
C ASP A 265 -11.47 21.44 2.34
N MET A 266 -12.28 21.19 3.38
CA MET A 266 -12.98 19.92 3.61
C MET A 266 -14.47 20.16 3.80
N THR A 267 -15.28 19.39 3.06
CA THR A 267 -16.75 19.50 3.08
C THR A 267 -17.44 18.22 3.57
N VAL A 268 -16.72 17.10 3.68
CA VAL A 268 -17.28 15.82 4.11
C VAL A 268 -16.88 15.55 5.55
N ASN A 269 -17.88 15.26 6.40
CA ASN A 269 -17.70 14.95 7.82
C ASN A 269 -16.81 15.97 8.55
N ALA A 270 -17.16 17.24 8.46
CA ALA A 270 -16.36 18.35 8.97
C ALA A 270 -16.01 18.25 10.48
N PRO A 271 -16.92 17.82 11.39
CA PRO A 271 -16.59 17.63 12.80
C PRO A 271 -15.47 16.60 13.05
N ASP A 272 -15.53 15.44 12.40
CA ASP A 272 -14.52 14.40 12.56
C ASP A 272 -13.18 14.82 11.95
N TYR A 273 -13.22 15.56 10.85
CA TYR A 273 -12.02 16.16 10.28
C TYR A 273 -11.33 17.11 11.28
N VAL A 274 -12.08 18.01 11.92
CA VAL A 274 -11.56 18.93 12.94
C VAL A 274 -10.92 18.15 14.10
N SER A 275 -11.63 17.16 14.64
CA SER A 275 -11.11 16.31 15.71
C SER A 275 -9.80 15.61 15.32
N THR A 276 -9.73 15.09 14.10
CA THR A 276 -8.54 14.43 13.57
C THR A 276 -7.38 15.40 13.41
N MET A 277 -7.65 16.62 12.92
CA MET A 277 -6.61 17.65 12.70
C MET A 277 -6.07 18.23 14.00
N ILE A 278 -6.89 18.33 15.05
CA ILE A 278 -6.41 18.70 16.41
C ILE A 278 -5.42 17.63 16.90
N GLY A 279 -5.78 16.36 16.80
CA GLY A 279 -4.89 15.25 17.18
C GLY A 279 -3.59 15.26 16.37
N TYR A 280 -3.67 15.48 15.07
CA TYR A 280 -2.52 15.52 14.18
C TYR A 280 -1.58 16.69 14.48
N MET A 281 -2.12 17.89 14.74
CA MET A 281 -1.34 19.06 15.19
C MET A 281 -0.61 18.75 16.50
N ALA A 282 -1.32 18.21 17.50
CA ALA A 282 -0.73 17.87 18.78
C ALA A 282 0.40 16.83 18.64
N ASP A 283 0.22 15.80 17.80
CA ASP A 283 1.23 14.79 17.53
C ASP A 283 2.48 15.38 16.85
N MET A 284 2.29 16.30 15.91
CA MET A 284 3.40 17.00 15.26
C MET A 284 4.19 17.86 16.24
N GLU A 285 3.51 18.68 17.02
CA GLU A 285 4.15 19.59 17.97
C GLU A 285 4.94 18.85 19.06
N ILE A 286 4.40 17.73 19.56
CA ILE A 286 5.10 16.86 20.53
C ILE A 286 6.35 16.22 19.91
N LEU A 287 6.25 15.73 18.68
CA LEU A 287 7.39 15.12 17.99
C LEU A 287 8.47 16.15 17.66
N ASP A 288 8.09 17.36 17.28
CA ASP A 288 9.05 18.43 16.99
C ASP A 288 9.70 18.96 18.28
N PHE A 289 8.95 18.97 19.39
CA PHE A 289 9.53 19.25 20.70
C PHE A 289 10.56 18.18 21.10
N GLU A 290 10.23 16.88 20.97
CA GLU A 290 11.18 15.79 21.25
C GLU A 290 12.43 15.91 20.39
N LYS A 291 12.28 16.12 19.07
CA LYS A 291 13.41 16.29 18.15
C LYS A 291 14.35 17.43 18.56
N ALA A 292 13.78 18.57 18.98
CA ALA A 292 14.54 19.73 19.40
C ALA A 292 15.38 19.47 20.68
N HIS A 293 14.95 18.49 21.50
CA HIS A 293 15.60 18.17 22.78
C HIS A 293 16.42 16.86 22.73
N LEU A 294 16.54 16.20 21.57
CA LEU A 294 17.29 14.94 21.48
C LEU A 294 18.76 15.07 21.90
N GLU A 295 19.41 16.16 21.52
CA GLU A 295 20.83 16.41 21.90
C GLU A 295 21.00 16.65 23.39
N ASP A 296 20.00 17.22 24.06
CA ASP A 296 20.02 17.43 25.51
C ASP A 296 19.78 16.14 26.30
N LYS A 297 18.90 15.30 25.79
CA LYS A 297 18.49 14.04 26.43
C LYS A 297 19.49 12.90 26.23
N TYR A 298 20.12 12.87 25.06
CA TYR A 298 20.97 11.74 24.62
C TYR A 298 22.38 12.20 24.29
N PRO A 299 23.35 12.08 25.24
CA PRO A 299 24.73 12.50 25.03
C PRO A 299 25.40 11.88 23.79
N ASP A 300 25.12 10.59 23.51
CA ASP A 300 25.68 9.90 22.33
C ASP A 300 25.16 10.51 21.03
N PHE A 301 23.88 10.87 20.98
CA PHE A 301 23.30 11.57 19.82
C PHE A 301 23.95 12.95 19.64
N ARG A 302 24.13 13.71 20.72
CA ARG A 302 24.80 15.01 20.68
C ARG A 302 26.24 14.87 20.15
N ASN A 303 26.99 13.88 20.63
CA ASN A 303 28.35 13.63 20.18
C ASN A 303 28.38 13.32 18.67
N LEU A 304 27.48 12.45 18.20
CA LEU A 304 27.32 12.14 16.80
C LEU A 304 27.00 13.40 15.95
N MET A 305 26.06 14.23 16.43
CA MET A 305 25.70 15.48 15.75
C MET A 305 26.85 16.48 15.70
N ASN A 306 27.70 16.54 16.74
CA ASN A 306 28.91 17.36 16.76
C ASN A 306 29.93 16.84 15.74
N GLU A 307 30.19 15.54 15.68
CA GLU A 307 31.06 14.94 14.68
C GLU A 307 30.60 15.27 13.23
N TYR A 308 29.29 15.22 12.98
CA TYR A 308 28.73 15.63 11.69
C TYR A 308 28.95 17.12 11.39
N ARG A 309 28.71 18.01 12.36
CA ARG A 309 28.92 19.46 12.20
C ARG A 309 30.39 19.75 11.92
N ASP A 310 31.28 19.17 12.71
CA ASP A 310 32.77 19.35 12.54
C ASP A 310 33.24 18.78 11.21
N GLY A 311 32.72 17.62 10.80
CA GLY A 311 33.00 17.02 9.49
C GLY A 311 32.57 17.90 8.32
N MET A 312 31.34 18.47 8.38
CA MET A 312 30.86 19.39 7.36
C MET A 312 31.69 20.68 7.31
N LEU A 313 32.06 21.26 8.46
CA LEU A 313 32.88 22.44 8.54
C LEU A 313 34.29 22.18 7.97
N LEU A 314 34.89 21.05 8.35
CA LEU A 314 36.19 20.63 7.82
C LEU A 314 36.15 20.44 6.31
N PHE A 315 35.10 19.78 5.81
CA PHE A 315 34.90 19.59 4.37
C PHE A 315 34.78 20.93 3.63
N GLU A 316 33.94 21.84 4.13
CA GLU A 316 33.75 23.16 3.51
C GLU A 316 35.01 23.98 3.50
N ILE A 317 35.77 24.03 4.62
CA ILE A 317 37.04 24.72 4.69
C ILE A 317 38.06 24.10 3.73
N SER A 318 38.13 22.76 3.70
CA SER A 318 39.03 22.05 2.78
C SER A 318 38.68 22.29 1.32
N ASN A 319 37.38 22.29 1.01
CA ASN A 319 36.91 22.61 -0.34
C ASN A 319 37.33 24.03 -0.76
N ARG A 320 37.02 25.02 0.08
CA ARG A 320 37.28 26.43 -0.23
C ARG A 320 38.76 26.76 -0.22
N GLU A 321 39.49 26.30 0.79
CA GLU A 321 40.89 26.74 0.99
C GLU A 321 41.93 25.87 0.28
N VAL A 322 41.57 24.63 -0.08
CA VAL A 322 42.51 23.70 -0.75
C VAL A 322 42.05 23.39 -2.18
N TRP A 323 40.90 22.74 -2.34
CA TRP A 323 40.52 22.16 -3.64
C TRP A 323 40.08 23.21 -4.64
N GLU A 324 39.27 24.19 -4.24
CA GLU A 324 38.89 25.30 -5.13
C GLU A 324 40.06 26.21 -5.46
N LYS A 325 40.91 26.53 -4.49
CA LYS A 325 42.10 27.31 -4.76
C LYS A 325 43.04 26.58 -5.71
N ALA A 326 43.28 25.29 -5.48
CA ALA A 326 44.13 24.49 -6.37
C ALA A 326 43.55 24.40 -7.80
N SER A 327 42.23 24.24 -7.95
CA SER A 327 41.57 24.16 -9.26
C SER A 327 41.53 25.50 -10.01
N LYS A 328 41.52 26.64 -9.29
CA LYS A 328 41.48 27.99 -9.84
C LYS A 328 42.91 28.58 -10.07
N ASP A 329 43.95 27.98 -9.47
CA ASP A 329 45.35 28.41 -9.63
C ASP A 329 45.95 27.94 -10.98
N THR A 330 45.55 28.62 -12.05
CA THR A 330 46.02 28.31 -13.41
C THR A 330 47.54 28.48 -13.56
N GLU A 331 48.17 29.43 -12.87
CA GLU A 331 49.64 29.62 -12.92
C GLU A 331 50.37 28.51 -12.20
N GLY A 332 49.94 28.15 -11.00
CA GLY A 332 50.51 27.03 -10.23
C GLY A 332 50.35 25.70 -10.97
N LEU A 333 49.18 25.46 -11.56
CA LEU A 333 48.93 24.26 -12.38
C LEU A 333 49.87 24.21 -13.61
N GLN A 334 50.10 25.34 -14.30
CA GLN A 334 51.03 25.40 -15.41
C GLN A 334 52.47 25.13 -14.97
N LYS A 335 52.92 25.76 -13.88
CA LYS A 335 54.25 25.55 -13.29
C LYS A 335 54.41 24.07 -12.87
N PHE A 336 53.41 23.50 -12.19
CA PHE A 336 53.46 22.11 -11.79
C PHE A 336 53.51 21.16 -12.99
N PHE A 337 52.66 21.39 -14.01
CA PHE A 337 52.67 20.59 -15.23
C PHE A 337 54.01 20.65 -15.96
N LYS A 338 54.60 21.85 -16.15
CA LYS A 338 55.91 22.01 -16.76
C LYS A 338 56.98 21.18 -16.03
N LYS A 339 57.02 21.24 -14.70
CA LYS A 339 57.97 20.48 -13.87
C LYS A 339 57.76 18.97 -13.93
N ASN A 340 56.51 18.53 -14.05
CA ASN A 340 56.16 17.11 -13.98
C ASN A 340 55.77 16.53 -15.35
N ARG A 341 55.97 17.26 -16.46
CA ARG A 341 55.51 16.88 -17.82
C ARG A 341 55.87 15.47 -18.24
N LYS A 342 57.01 14.92 -17.76
CA LYS A 342 57.41 13.53 -18.04
C LYS A 342 56.45 12.48 -17.46
N LYS A 343 55.77 12.78 -16.36
CA LYS A 343 54.80 11.87 -15.71
C LYS A 343 53.49 11.81 -16.46
N TYR A 344 53.18 12.80 -17.31
CA TYR A 344 51.94 12.92 -18.06
C TYR A 344 52.10 12.62 -19.55
N LYS A 345 53.11 11.83 -19.92
CA LYS A 345 53.27 11.33 -21.29
C LYS A 345 52.37 10.13 -21.50
N TRP A 346 51.68 10.12 -22.60
CA TRP A 346 50.90 8.97 -23.03
C TRP A 346 51.81 7.88 -23.60
N ASP A 347 51.59 6.65 -23.21
CA ASP A 347 52.39 5.50 -23.66
C ASP A 347 52.04 5.05 -25.09
N LYS A 348 50.87 5.48 -25.59
CA LYS A 348 50.40 5.17 -26.94
C LYS A 348 50.03 6.43 -27.71
N PRO A 349 50.15 6.41 -29.06
CA PRO A 349 49.70 7.52 -29.90
C PRO A 349 48.22 7.83 -29.70
N HIS A 350 47.90 9.12 -29.60
CA HIS A 350 46.53 9.60 -29.52
C HIS A 350 46.23 10.53 -30.68
N TYR A 351 45.02 10.41 -31.23
CA TYR A 351 44.56 11.20 -32.36
C TYR A 351 43.56 12.25 -31.89
N LYS A 352 43.72 13.47 -32.41
CA LYS A 352 42.71 14.55 -32.24
C LYS A 352 41.90 14.62 -33.52
N GLY A 353 40.61 14.43 -33.45
CA GLY A 353 39.72 14.49 -34.60
C GLY A 353 38.44 15.25 -34.27
N PHE A 354 37.69 15.59 -35.31
CA PHE A 354 36.36 16.16 -35.22
C PHE A 354 35.35 15.13 -35.74
N LEU A 355 34.25 14.95 -35.01
CA LEU A 355 33.12 14.15 -35.46
C LEU A 355 32.13 15.10 -36.09
N ILE A 356 31.85 14.95 -37.39
CA ILE A 356 30.82 15.69 -38.10
C ILE A 356 29.68 14.73 -38.30
N GLN A 357 28.52 15.06 -37.73
CA GLN A 357 27.29 14.33 -37.94
C GLN A 357 26.53 15.05 -39.08
N CYS A 358 26.35 14.35 -40.24
CA CYS A 358 25.58 14.82 -41.36
C CYS A 358 24.14 14.36 -41.29
#